data_5fe5f0dfa22cabb0452a17d2ee2fa532
#
_entry.id   5fe5f0dfa22cabb0452a17d2ee2fa532
#
_cell.length_a   1.000
_cell.length_b   1.000
_cell.length_c   1.000
_cell.angle_alpha   90.00
_cell.angle_beta   90.00
_cell.angle_gamma   90.00
#
_symmetry.space_group_name_H-M   'P 1'
#
loop_
_entity.id
_entity.type
_entity.pdbx_description
1 polymer ?
#
loop_
_entity_poly.entity_id
_entity_poly.type
_entity_poly.pdbx_seq_one_letter_code
_entity_poly.pdbx_strand_id
1 'polypeptide(L)'
;DIEDAHKLKILTTETVKKLFLDFFDDDRKKHINEVLEIVSDLNEQIVYLRSCVIGTLIDECSTLFCREEQALLEGKFKGALVDHISERPRTAYQNCADTAWTKIYKSSDVLDIELAGNRIISVLLDKFLDAVRFPDKAYSRLLLNKVPEQYEVHSTTLYGKVQAVIDYIS
;
A
#
# COMPACT_ATOMS: atom_id res chain seq x y z
N ASP A 1 7.25 -1.49 1.54
CA ASP A 1 8.12 -0.78 0.56
C ASP A 1 9.59 -0.70 1.02
N ILE A 2 9.91 -0.11 2.21
CA ILE A 2 11.30 0.05 2.69
C ILE A 2 11.98 -1.31 2.95
N GLU A 3 11.28 -2.28 3.55
CA GLU A 3 11.77 -3.64 3.73
C GLU A 3 12.01 -4.35 2.39
N ASP A 4 11.07 -4.20 1.44
CA ASP A 4 11.20 -4.81 0.14
C ASP A 4 12.36 -4.21 -0.64
N ALA A 5 12.57 -2.90 -0.54
CA ALA A 5 13.75 -2.23 -1.08
C ALA A 5 15.07 -2.75 -0.49
N HIS A 6 15.08 -3.15 0.79
CA HIS A 6 16.23 -3.83 1.39
C HIS A 6 16.43 -5.22 0.77
N LYS A 7 15.38 -6.03 0.67
CA LYS A 7 15.43 -7.37 0.06
C LYS A 7 15.90 -7.33 -1.40
N LEU A 8 15.48 -6.31 -2.13
CA LEU A 8 15.89 -6.04 -3.52
C LEU A 8 17.26 -5.36 -3.65
N LYS A 9 17.95 -5.08 -2.52
CA LYS A 9 19.25 -4.41 -2.46
C LYS A 9 19.25 -2.98 -3.03
N ILE A 10 18.09 -2.34 -3.09
CA ILE A 10 17.95 -0.92 -3.46
C ILE A 10 18.40 -0.02 -2.31
N LEU A 11 18.12 -0.44 -1.07
CA LEU A 11 18.57 0.23 0.15
C LEU A 11 19.51 -0.67 0.95
N THR A 12 20.54 -0.06 1.55
CA THR A 12 21.45 -0.78 2.46
C THR A 12 20.79 -1.02 3.82
N THR A 13 21.25 -2.05 4.53
CA THR A 13 20.79 -2.36 5.89
C THR A 13 20.91 -1.17 6.83
N GLU A 14 22.02 -0.43 6.77
CA GLU A 14 22.29 0.74 7.59
C GLU A 14 21.28 1.86 7.31
N THR A 15 20.96 2.10 6.03
CA THR A 15 19.97 3.09 5.64
C THR A 15 18.59 2.74 6.21
N VAL A 16 18.18 1.49 6.07
CA VAL A 16 16.86 1.02 6.56
C VAL A 16 16.78 1.07 8.08
N LYS A 17 17.85 0.62 8.78
CA LYS A 17 17.93 0.72 10.24
C LYS A 17 17.80 2.17 10.71
N LYS A 18 18.51 3.10 10.07
CA LYS A 18 18.44 4.52 10.40
C LYS A 18 17.02 5.05 10.25
N LEU A 19 16.40 4.82 9.08
CA LEU A 19 15.02 5.26 8.79
C LEU A 19 14.01 4.76 9.83
N PHE A 20 14.14 3.48 10.24
CA PHE A 20 13.22 2.90 11.21
C PHE A 20 13.53 3.33 12.66
N LEU A 21 14.79 3.51 13.02
CA LEU A 21 15.17 3.98 14.36
C LEU A 21 14.79 5.45 14.60
N ASP A 22 14.66 6.27 13.55
CA ASP A 22 14.26 7.68 13.68
C ASP A 22 12.83 7.86 14.23
N PHE A 23 12.00 6.83 14.21
CA PHE A 23 10.68 6.83 14.85
C PHE A 23 10.72 6.90 16.38
N PHE A 24 11.83 6.48 17.01
CA PHE A 24 11.93 6.25 18.44
C PHE A 24 12.79 7.29 19.14
N ASP A 25 12.47 7.56 20.41
CA ASP A 25 13.33 8.31 21.33
C ASP A 25 14.56 7.48 21.73
N ASP A 26 15.48 8.09 22.47
CA ASP A 26 16.76 7.46 22.79
C ASP A 26 16.61 6.28 23.76
N ASP A 27 15.65 6.32 24.67
CA ASP A 27 15.37 5.22 25.59
C ASP A 27 14.82 4.00 24.84
N ARG A 28 13.88 4.21 23.95
CA ARG A 28 13.32 3.15 23.10
C ARG A 28 14.36 2.59 22.12
N LYS A 29 15.18 3.46 21.53
CA LYS A 29 16.31 3.04 20.66
C LYS A 29 17.28 2.13 21.39
N LYS A 30 17.62 2.45 22.64
CA LYS A 30 18.52 1.62 23.45
C LYS A 30 17.95 0.21 23.61
N HIS A 31 16.71 0.09 24.02
CA HIS A 31 16.06 -1.21 24.18
C HIS A 31 15.95 -1.99 22.84
N ILE A 32 15.62 -1.31 21.76
CA ILE A 32 15.58 -1.92 20.42
C ILE A 32 16.98 -2.45 20.04
N ASN A 33 18.03 -1.67 20.26
CA ASN A 33 19.39 -2.08 19.93
C ASN A 33 19.84 -3.30 20.76
N GLU A 34 19.47 -3.40 22.04
CA GLU A 34 19.72 -4.60 22.86
C GLU A 34 19.10 -5.85 22.22
N VAL A 35 17.92 -5.75 21.66
CA VAL A 35 17.28 -6.87 20.93
C VAL A 35 17.99 -7.16 19.61
N LEU A 36 18.39 -6.12 18.86
CA LEU A 36 19.12 -6.29 17.59
C LEU A 36 20.48 -6.95 17.76
N GLU A 37 21.14 -6.81 18.92
CA GLU A 37 22.41 -7.49 19.22
C GLU A 37 22.24 -9.01 19.39
N ILE A 38 21.05 -9.47 19.79
CA ILE A 38 20.73 -10.90 19.96
C ILE A 38 20.38 -11.55 18.63
N VAL A 39 19.76 -10.80 17.71
CA VAL A 39 19.31 -11.29 16.42
C VAL A 39 20.45 -11.20 15.40
N SER A 40 20.98 -12.33 14.96
CA SER A 40 22.12 -12.37 14.03
C SER A 40 21.75 -12.16 12.57
N ASP A 41 20.53 -12.53 12.16
CA ASP A 41 20.06 -12.36 10.77
C ASP A 41 19.61 -10.93 10.50
N LEU A 42 20.20 -10.31 9.46
CA LEU A 42 19.91 -8.92 9.12
C LEU A 42 18.48 -8.70 8.62
N ASN A 43 17.88 -9.68 7.95
CA ASN A 43 16.50 -9.57 7.49
C ASN A 43 15.53 -9.64 8.67
N GLU A 44 15.80 -10.53 9.64
CA GLU A 44 15.01 -10.61 10.88
C GLU A 44 15.11 -9.32 11.68
N GLN A 45 16.29 -8.68 11.74
CA GLN A 45 16.45 -7.36 12.36
C GLN A 45 15.56 -6.30 11.71
N ILE A 46 15.50 -6.28 10.37
CA ILE A 46 14.65 -5.33 9.63
C ILE A 46 13.16 -5.62 9.86
N VAL A 47 12.76 -6.89 9.86
CA VAL A 47 11.36 -7.30 10.17
C VAL A 47 10.96 -6.88 11.57
N TYR A 48 11.85 -7.07 12.57
CA TYR A 48 11.61 -6.63 13.93
C TYR A 48 11.45 -5.11 14.03
N LEU A 49 12.36 -4.34 13.41
CA LEU A 49 12.27 -2.87 13.38
C LEU A 49 10.98 -2.41 12.72
N ARG A 50 10.59 -3.01 11.59
CA ARG A 50 9.31 -2.71 10.93
C ARG A 50 8.13 -2.94 11.86
N SER A 51 8.13 -4.04 12.60
CA SER A 51 7.06 -4.35 13.56
C SER A 51 6.96 -3.30 14.66
N CYS A 52 8.11 -2.83 15.18
CA CYS A 52 8.15 -1.74 16.16
C CYS A 52 7.60 -0.43 15.59
N VAL A 53 7.97 -0.08 14.34
CA VAL A 53 7.46 1.12 13.65
C VAL A 53 5.95 1.03 13.45
N ILE A 54 5.44 -0.10 12.96
CA ILE A 54 3.99 -0.32 12.77
C ILE A 54 3.25 -0.18 14.10
N GLY A 55 3.76 -0.79 15.18
CA GLY A 55 3.18 -0.65 16.51
C GLY A 55 3.07 0.81 16.94
N THR A 56 4.15 1.58 16.79
CA THR A 56 4.15 3.01 17.12
C THR A 56 3.13 3.80 16.29
N LEU A 57 3.05 3.54 14.99
CA LEU A 57 2.08 4.22 14.11
C LEU A 57 0.63 3.85 14.47
N ILE A 58 0.37 2.60 14.84
CA ILE A 58 -0.96 2.17 15.31
C ILE A 58 -1.34 2.91 16.59
N ASP A 59 -0.45 2.97 17.58
CA ASP A 59 -0.70 3.64 18.86
C ASP A 59 -0.97 5.14 18.66
N GLU A 60 -0.15 5.81 17.87
CA GLU A 60 -0.30 7.24 17.55
C GLU A 60 -1.60 7.52 16.79
N CYS A 61 -1.87 6.76 15.73
CA CYS A 61 -3.06 6.97 14.91
C CYS A 61 -4.35 6.61 15.65
N SER A 62 -4.38 5.54 16.46
CA SER A 62 -5.57 5.17 17.24
C SER A 62 -5.85 6.18 18.35
N THR A 63 -4.81 6.68 19.03
CA THR A 63 -4.95 7.73 20.02
C THR A 63 -5.52 9.01 19.40
N LEU A 64 -4.99 9.40 18.24
CA LEU A 64 -5.49 10.56 17.49
C LEU A 64 -6.92 10.36 17.00
N PHE A 65 -7.23 9.17 16.46
CA PHE A 65 -8.58 8.83 16.00
C PHE A 65 -9.61 8.99 17.10
N CYS A 66 -9.34 8.46 18.30
CA CYS A 66 -10.23 8.60 19.45
C CYS A 66 -10.38 10.06 19.89
N ARG A 67 -9.30 10.85 19.85
CA ARG A 67 -9.32 12.27 20.21
C ARG A 67 -10.15 13.11 19.22
N GLU A 68 -10.07 12.79 17.93
CA GLU A 68 -10.71 13.55 16.86
C GLU A 68 -12.04 12.91 16.39
N GLU A 69 -12.58 11.95 17.14
CA GLU A 69 -13.78 11.16 16.77
C GLU A 69 -14.92 12.05 16.27
N GLN A 70 -15.24 13.13 16.99
CA GLN A 70 -16.33 14.00 16.61
C GLN A 70 -16.07 14.71 15.27
N ALA A 71 -14.86 15.20 15.06
CA ALA A 71 -14.47 15.87 13.80
C ALA A 71 -14.49 14.89 12.61
N LEU A 72 -14.14 13.62 12.85
CA LEU A 72 -14.20 12.55 11.84
C LEU A 72 -15.66 12.23 11.48
N LEU A 73 -16.54 12.04 12.48
CA LEU A 73 -17.96 11.77 12.26
C LEU A 73 -18.69 12.92 11.55
N GLU A 74 -18.30 14.16 11.83
CA GLU A 74 -18.85 15.36 11.18
C GLU A 74 -18.25 15.65 9.80
N GLY A 75 -17.26 14.87 9.33
CA GLY A 75 -16.56 15.10 8.07
C GLY A 75 -15.70 16.38 8.05
N LYS A 76 -15.34 16.89 9.23
CA LYS A 76 -14.51 18.11 9.39
C LYS A 76 -13.02 17.83 9.47
N PHE A 77 -12.64 16.59 9.81
CA PHE A 77 -11.23 16.18 9.83
C PHE A 77 -10.67 16.17 8.41
N LYS A 78 -9.49 16.77 8.21
CA LYS A 78 -8.87 16.89 6.89
C LYS A 78 -7.48 16.25 6.89
N GLY A 79 -7.13 15.60 5.77
CA GLY A 79 -5.86 14.91 5.60
C GLY A 79 -5.89 13.49 6.16
N ALA A 80 -4.73 12.86 6.20
CA ALA A 80 -4.57 11.53 6.77
C ALA A 80 -4.23 11.62 8.27
N LEU A 81 -4.60 10.59 9.06
CA LEU A 81 -4.26 10.55 10.49
C LEU A 81 -2.75 10.72 10.71
N VAL A 82 -1.94 10.10 9.87
CA VAL A 82 -0.48 10.15 9.97
C VAL A 82 0.09 11.56 9.83
N ASP A 83 -0.64 12.50 9.22
CA ASP A 83 -0.22 13.89 9.08
C ASP A 83 -0.36 14.69 10.40
N HIS A 84 -1.12 14.14 11.36
CA HIS A 84 -1.49 14.81 12.61
C HIS A 84 -0.99 14.10 13.87
N ILE A 85 -0.23 13.02 13.75
CA ILE A 85 0.44 12.33 14.87
C ILE A 85 1.57 13.18 15.45
N SER A 86 2.21 12.72 16.52
CA SER A 86 3.33 13.44 17.15
C SER A 86 4.48 13.68 16.15
N GLU A 87 5.27 14.72 16.41
CA GLU A 87 6.23 15.26 15.44
C GLU A 87 7.29 14.24 15.01
N ARG A 88 7.88 13.51 15.98
CA ARG A 88 8.96 12.57 15.69
C ARG A 88 8.52 11.44 14.74
N PRO A 89 7.50 10.61 15.05
CA PRO A 89 7.08 9.56 14.13
C PRO A 89 6.51 10.10 12.82
N ARG A 90 5.89 11.29 12.80
CA ARG A 90 5.44 11.94 11.58
C ARG A 90 6.62 12.29 10.66
N THR A 91 7.67 12.91 11.19
CA THR A 91 8.87 13.26 10.43
C THR A 91 9.57 12.01 9.92
N ALA A 92 9.71 10.97 10.76
CA ALA A 92 10.30 9.70 10.36
C ALA A 92 9.48 9.00 9.27
N TYR A 93 8.14 9.02 9.37
CA TYR A 93 7.26 8.52 8.33
C TYR A 93 7.45 9.26 7.01
N GLN A 94 7.52 10.59 7.04
CA GLN A 94 7.75 11.41 5.85
C GLN A 94 9.11 11.06 5.20
N ASN A 95 10.16 10.90 5.98
CA ASN A 95 11.47 10.48 5.47
C ASN A 95 11.43 9.10 4.79
N CYS A 96 10.65 8.16 5.34
CA CYS A 96 10.42 6.86 4.70
C CYS A 96 9.66 7.03 3.38
N ALA A 97 8.60 7.84 3.36
CA ALA A 97 7.80 8.10 2.16
C ALA A 97 8.64 8.77 1.06
N ASP A 98 9.44 9.78 1.40
CA ASP A 98 10.31 10.48 0.45
C ASP A 98 11.40 9.55 -0.09
N THR A 99 11.94 8.67 0.76
CA THR A 99 12.92 7.65 0.33
C THR A 99 12.27 6.65 -0.61
N ALA A 100 11.07 6.15 -0.30
CA ALA A 100 10.32 5.26 -1.17
C ALA A 100 10.03 5.92 -2.51
N TRP A 101 9.55 7.16 -2.50
CA TRP A 101 9.26 7.92 -3.72
C TRP A 101 10.48 8.10 -4.62
N THR A 102 11.62 8.49 -4.02
CA THR A 102 12.83 8.81 -4.80
C THR A 102 13.63 7.60 -5.23
N LYS A 103 13.67 6.54 -4.43
CA LYS A 103 14.56 5.38 -4.65
C LYS A 103 13.82 4.15 -5.18
N ILE A 104 12.52 4.01 -4.91
CA ILE A 104 11.74 2.85 -5.31
C ILE A 104 10.85 3.21 -6.49
N TYR A 105 9.87 4.09 -6.27
CA TYR A 105 8.83 4.38 -7.28
C TYR A 105 9.34 5.09 -8.53
N LYS A 106 10.46 5.81 -8.46
CA LYS A 106 11.11 6.42 -9.64
C LYS A 106 12.17 5.54 -10.30
N SER A 107 12.34 4.29 -9.85
CA SER A 107 13.29 3.39 -10.50
C SER A 107 12.78 2.97 -11.89
N SER A 108 13.71 2.75 -12.84
CA SER A 108 13.38 2.32 -14.20
C SER A 108 12.55 1.05 -14.21
N ASP A 109 12.92 0.07 -13.37
CA ASP A 109 12.27 -1.23 -13.30
C ASP A 109 10.81 -1.13 -12.87
N VAL A 110 10.51 -0.22 -11.92
CA VAL A 110 9.13 0.03 -11.47
C VAL A 110 8.32 0.73 -12.55
N LEU A 111 8.91 1.70 -13.25
CA LEU A 111 8.24 2.38 -14.37
C LEU A 111 7.90 1.41 -15.52
N ASP A 112 8.78 0.47 -15.83
CA ASP A 112 8.53 -0.54 -16.86
C ASP A 112 7.37 -1.46 -16.47
N ILE A 113 7.30 -1.87 -15.20
CA ILE A 113 6.18 -2.66 -14.67
C ILE A 113 4.88 -1.86 -14.68
N GLU A 114 4.90 -0.58 -14.28
CA GLU A 114 3.73 0.30 -14.33
C GLU A 114 3.20 0.47 -15.76
N LEU A 115 4.09 0.69 -16.73
CA LEU A 115 3.72 0.81 -18.14
C LEU A 115 3.07 -0.48 -18.66
N ALA A 116 3.67 -1.63 -18.34
CA ALA A 116 3.11 -2.93 -18.70
C ALA A 116 1.76 -3.17 -18.04
N GLY A 117 1.66 -2.92 -16.72
CA GLY A 117 0.43 -3.04 -15.95
C GLY A 117 -0.70 -2.15 -16.46
N ASN A 118 -0.41 -0.88 -16.73
CA ASN A 118 -1.37 0.06 -17.30
C ASN A 118 -1.90 -0.44 -18.66
N ARG A 119 -1.01 -0.94 -19.52
CA ARG A 119 -1.40 -1.49 -20.82
C ARG A 119 -2.28 -2.72 -20.68
N ILE A 120 -1.94 -3.63 -19.79
CA ILE A 120 -2.71 -4.87 -19.54
C ILE A 120 -4.11 -4.52 -19.02
N ILE A 121 -4.20 -3.68 -17.97
CA ILE A 121 -5.48 -3.29 -17.37
C ILE A 121 -6.35 -2.58 -18.38
N SER A 122 -5.82 -1.62 -19.15
CA SER A 122 -6.57 -0.91 -20.19
C SER A 122 -7.14 -1.86 -21.24
N VAL A 123 -6.33 -2.80 -21.75
CA VAL A 123 -6.79 -3.77 -22.74
C VAL A 123 -7.83 -4.73 -22.15
N LEU A 124 -7.70 -5.14 -20.91
CA LEU A 124 -8.69 -5.98 -20.23
C LEU A 124 -10.02 -5.22 -20.08
N LEU A 125 -9.97 -3.99 -19.56
CA LEU A 125 -11.17 -3.14 -19.43
C LEU A 125 -11.88 -2.99 -20.75
N ASP A 126 -11.20 -2.60 -21.82
CA ASP A 126 -11.79 -2.43 -23.15
C ASP A 126 -12.50 -3.72 -23.61
N LYS A 127 -11.82 -4.86 -23.48
CA LYS A 127 -12.36 -6.16 -23.93
C LYS A 127 -13.58 -6.60 -23.11
N PHE A 128 -13.56 -6.46 -21.79
CA PHE A 128 -14.67 -6.86 -20.94
C PHE A 128 -15.84 -5.87 -21.00
N LEU A 129 -15.58 -4.57 -21.13
CA LEU A 129 -16.61 -3.57 -21.36
C LEU A 129 -17.32 -3.80 -22.71
N ASP A 130 -16.57 -4.12 -23.76
CA ASP A 130 -17.15 -4.53 -25.04
C ASP A 130 -17.96 -5.83 -24.91
N ALA A 131 -17.49 -6.79 -24.13
CA ALA A 131 -18.19 -8.04 -23.93
C ALA A 131 -19.55 -7.86 -23.22
N VAL A 132 -19.62 -7.04 -22.17
CA VAL A 132 -20.90 -6.76 -21.49
C VAL A 132 -21.84 -5.90 -22.33
N ARG A 133 -21.30 -5.09 -23.24
CA ARG A 133 -22.08 -4.27 -24.18
C ARG A 133 -22.63 -5.08 -25.33
N PHE A 134 -21.88 -6.06 -25.83
CA PHE A 134 -22.24 -6.91 -26.96
C PHE A 134 -22.15 -8.39 -26.62
N PRO A 135 -23.00 -8.91 -25.71
CA PRO A 135 -22.88 -10.25 -25.13
C PRO A 135 -23.11 -11.39 -26.16
N ASP A 136 -23.82 -11.10 -27.27
CA ASP A 136 -24.17 -12.12 -28.27
C ASP A 136 -22.99 -12.55 -29.16
N LYS A 137 -21.90 -11.79 -29.17
CA LYS A 137 -20.71 -12.16 -29.93
C LYS A 137 -20.06 -13.41 -29.30
N ALA A 138 -19.60 -14.34 -30.14
CA ALA A 138 -18.97 -15.58 -29.68
C ALA A 138 -17.79 -15.32 -28.72
N TYR A 139 -16.93 -14.35 -29.03
CA TYR A 139 -15.80 -13.98 -28.19
C TYR A 139 -16.24 -13.34 -26.85
N SER A 140 -17.28 -12.52 -26.86
CA SER A 140 -17.85 -11.92 -25.65
C SER A 140 -18.32 -12.99 -24.66
N ARG A 141 -19.03 -14.01 -25.17
CA ARG A 141 -19.48 -15.14 -24.34
C ARG A 141 -18.32 -15.86 -23.69
N LEU A 142 -17.23 -16.10 -24.43
CA LEU A 142 -16.03 -16.74 -23.87
C LEU A 142 -15.38 -15.90 -22.77
N LEU A 143 -15.35 -14.58 -22.91
CA LEU A 143 -14.81 -13.69 -21.89
C LEU A 143 -15.71 -13.65 -20.64
N LEU A 144 -17.02 -13.46 -20.82
CA LEU A 144 -17.96 -13.39 -19.71
C LEU A 144 -18.01 -14.70 -18.91
N ASN A 145 -17.86 -15.85 -19.57
CA ASN A 145 -17.78 -17.16 -18.90
C ASN A 145 -16.51 -17.33 -18.01
N LYS A 146 -15.50 -16.46 -18.16
CA LYS A 146 -14.33 -16.46 -17.28
C LYS A 146 -14.57 -15.71 -15.96
N VAL A 147 -15.57 -14.84 -15.93
CA VAL A 147 -15.88 -14.04 -14.75
C VAL A 147 -16.66 -14.90 -13.75
N PRO A 148 -16.19 -15.04 -12.52
CA PRO A 148 -16.93 -15.77 -11.48
C PRO A 148 -18.30 -15.14 -11.23
N GLU A 149 -19.30 -15.97 -10.91
CA GLU A 149 -20.69 -15.53 -10.69
C GLU A 149 -20.86 -14.45 -9.61
N GLN A 150 -19.94 -14.39 -8.66
CA GLN A 150 -19.94 -13.37 -7.58
C GLN A 150 -19.89 -11.93 -8.11
N TYR A 151 -19.42 -11.69 -9.34
CA TYR A 151 -19.29 -10.34 -9.92
C TYR A 151 -20.50 -9.89 -10.73
N GLU A 152 -21.58 -10.63 -10.78
CA GLU A 152 -22.88 -10.25 -11.38
C GLU A 152 -22.82 -9.58 -12.77
N VAL A 153 -21.94 -10.05 -13.68
CA VAL A 153 -21.78 -9.51 -15.03
C VAL A 153 -23.07 -9.57 -15.89
N HIS A 154 -24.06 -10.32 -15.43
CA HIS A 154 -25.39 -10.45 -16.05
C HIS A 154 -26.43 -9.52 -15.42
N SER A 155 -26.03 -8.53 -14.62
CA SER A 155 -26.91 -7.50 -14.09
C SER A 155 -27.85 -6.92 -15.15
N THR A 156 -29.06 -6.56 -14.77
CA THR A 156 -30.08 -6.01 -15.68
C THR A 156 -29.75 -4.60 -16.17
N THR A 157 -28.90 -3.87 -15.45
CA THR A 157 -28.49 -2.50 -15.78
C THR A 157 -27.09 -2.46 -16.39
N LEU A 158 -26.88 -1.52 -17.32
CA LEU A 158 -25.54 -1.30 -17.87
C LEU A 158 -24.55 -0.87 -16.78
N TYR A 159 -24.98 -0.06 -15.83
CA TYR A 159 -24.17 0.36 -14.68
C TYR A 159 -23.68 -0.85 -13.88
N GLY A 160 -24.59 -1.76 -13.50
CA GLY A 160 -24.22 -2.96 -12.74
C GLY A 160 -23.24 -3.86 -13.52
N LYS A 161 -23.41 -3.99 -14.84
CA LYS A 161 -22.46 -4.74 -15.68
C LYS A 161 -21.09 -4.09 -15.72
N VAL A 162 -21.00 -2.77 -15.86
CA VAL A 162 -19.74 -2.02 -15.85
C VAL A 162 -19.06 -2.14 -14.47
N GLN A 163 -19.84 -1.98 -13.40
CA GLN A 163 -19.31 -2.14 -12.04
C GLN A 163 -18.72 -3.55 -11.82
N ALA A 164 -19.45 -4.58 -12.24
CA ALA A 164 -18.97 -5.97 -12.13
C ALA A 164 -17.65 -6.20 -12.90
N VAL A 165 -17.48 -5.57 -14.06
CA VAL A 165 -16.21 -5.64 -14.81
C VAL A 165 -15.08 -4.94 -14.07
N ILE A 166 -15.34 -3.75 -13.50
CA ILE A 166 -14.34 -3.00 -12.74
C ILE A 166 -13.91 -3.81 -11.52
N ASP A 167 -14.87 -4.35 -10.76
CA ASP A 167 -14.61 -5.15 -9.56
C ASP A 167 -13.86 -6.46 -9.86
N TYR A 168 -14.07 -7.04 -11.05
CA TYR A 168 -13.36 -8.24 -11.48
C TYR A 168 -11.91 -7.97 -11.89
N ILE A 169 -11.62 -6.78 -12.44
CA ILE A 169 -10.28 -6.45 -12.97
C ILE A 169 -9.41 -5.78 -11.91
N SER A 170 -9.99 -5.08 -10.93
CA SER A 170 -9.26 -4.43 -9.82
C SER A 170 -8.86 -5.41 -8.73
#